data_71336f40743363f68c6fd4483bc10cff
#
_entry.id   71336f40743363f68c6fd4483bc10cff
#
_cell.length_a   1.000
_cell.length_b   1.000
_cell.length_c   1.000
_cell.angle_alpha   90.00
_cell.angle_beta   90.00
_cell.angle_gamma   90.00
#
_symmetry.space_group_name_H-M   'P 1'
#
loop_
_entity.id
_entity.type
_entity.pdbx_description
1 polymer ?
#
loop_
_entity_poly.entity_id
_entity_poly.type
_entity_poly.pdbx_seq_one_letter_code
_entity_poly.pdbx_strand_id
1 'polypeptide(L)'
;MSKIAFIGLGHMGLPMACNLVKAGHSVSGFDLVPSALEQLVAAGGKAAASAREAIEGAQVVVSMLPASRHVEGLYLGEDGLLAYITPGSLVLECSTIAPDSARKVHKAAAELGIDLLDAPVSGGTAGAAAGTLTFMTGGSAATLERAREVLGAMGKNIFHAGAEGAGQVAKVCNNQLLAVHMIGTAEAMALGVANGLQPAALAEIMRLSSGGNWSLEKYNPWPGVMDNVPASRDYSGGFAAELMTKDLGLAQESARSEERRVGKECVVECR
;
A
#
# COMPACT_ATOMS: atom_id res chain seq x y z
N MET A 1 -4.51 22.84 6.95
CA MET A 1 -5.04 22.80 5.56
C MET A 1 -3.88 22.93 4.60
N SER A 2 -3.55 21.88 3.86
CA SER A 2 -2.38 21.84 2.97
C SER A 2 -2.82 21.73 1.50
N LYS A 3 -1.98 22.19 0.57
CA LYS A 3 -2.12 21.90 -0.86
C LYS A 3 -1.44 20.56 -1.14
N ILE A 4 -2.19 19.60 -1.65
CA ILE A 4 -1.74 18.24 -1.87
C ILE A 4 -1.88 17.88 -3.35
N ALA A 5 -0.80 17.37 -3.96
CA ALA A 5 -0.85 16.69 -5.23
C ALA A 5 -1.08 15.19 -4.98
N PHE A 6 -2.00 14.56 -5.69
CA PHE A 6 -2.23 13.12 -5.60
C PHE A 6 -2.09 12.47 -6.97
N ILE A 7 -1.09 11.60 -7.12
CA ILE A 7 -0.74 10.95 -8.39
C ILE A 7 -1.13 9.46 -8.33
N GLY A 8 -2.02 9.04 -9.22
CA GLY A 8 -2.56 7.69 -9.26
C GLY A 8 -3.87 7.57 -8.46
N LEU A 9 -4.99 7.63 -9.17
CA LEU A 9 -6.35 7.63 -8.64
C LEU A 9 -7.06 6.29 -8.92
N GLY A 10 -6.32 5.19 -8.89
CA GLY A 10 -6.89 3.86 -9.02
C GLY A 10 -7.76 3.45 -7.82
N HIS A 11 -8.07 2.15 -7.71
CA HIS A 11 -8.96 1.61 -6.66
C HIS A 11 -8.57 1.98 -5.23
N MET A 12 -7.28 2.22 -4.97
CA MET A 12 -6.78 2.67 -3.66
C MET A 12 -6.62 4.18 -3.60
N GLY A 13 -6.00 4.79 -4.62
CA GLY A 13 -5.64 6.21 -4.59
C GLY A 13 -6.83 7.15 -4.60
N LEU A 14 -7.87 6.88 -5.40
CA LEU A 14 -9.06 7.73 -5.45
C LEU A 14 -9.75 7.86 -4.09
N PRO A 15 -10.12 6.79 -3.37
CA PRO A 15 -10.71 6.94 -2.04
C PRO A 15 -9.76 7.59 -1.03
N MET A 16 -8.45 7.39 -1.11
CA MET A 16 -7.48 8.09 -0.28
C MET A 16 -7.50 9.59 -0.56
N ALA A 17 -7.47 10.00 -1.84
CA ALA A 17 -7.57 11.41 -2.25
C ALA A 17 -8.89 12.05 -1.80
N CYS A 18 -10.00 11.34 -1.93
CA CYS A 18 -11.31 11.81 -1.45
C CYS A 18 -11.33 12.03 0.07
N ASN A 19 -10.65 11.19 0.86
CA ASN A 19 -10.55 11.40 2.31
C ASN A 19 -9.72 12.65 2.65
N LEU A 20 -8.67 12.95 1.90
CA LEU A 20 -7.93 14.20 2.04
C LEU A 20 -8.81 15.43 1.75
N VAL A 21 -9.64 15.37 0.70
CA VAL A 21 -10.62 16.44 0.40
C VAL A 21 -11.61 16.60 1.55
N LYS A 22 -12.19 15.49 2.07
CA LYS A 22 -13.10 15.51 3.22
C LYS A 22 -12.47 16.07 4.49
N ALA A 23 -11.16 15.86 4.68
CA ALA A 23 -10.40 16.43 5.79
C ALA A 23 -10.08 17.92 5.62
N GLY A 24 -10.51 18.54 4.51
CA GLY A 24 -10.36 19.98 4.25
C GLY A 24 -9.06 20.36 3.55
N HIS A 25 -8.29 19.42 3.02
CA HIS A 25 -7.12 19.73 2.20
C HIS A 25 -7.52 20.12 0.77
N SER A 26 -6.73 20.98 0.13
CA SER A 26 -6.87 21.29 -1.30
C SER A 26 -6.12 20.21 -2.11
N VAL A 27 -6.85 19.30 -2.77
CA VAL A 27 -6.27 18.19 -3.50
C VAL A 27 -6.33 18.41 -5.00
N SER A 28 -5.18 18.37 -5.67
CA SER A 28 -5.05 18.35 -7.13
C SER A 28 -4.60 16.96 -7.55
N GLY A 29 -5.41 16.22 -8.32
CA GLY A 29 -5.16 14.84 -8.70
C GLY A 29 -4.79 14.67 -10.16
N PHE A 30 -3.93 13.68 -10.43
CA PHE A 30 -3.63 13.22 -11.79
C PHE A 30 -3.73 11.70 -11.89
N ASP A 31 -4.37 11.25 -12.94
CA ASP A 31 -4.41 9.84 -13.37
C ASP A 31 -4.52 9.78 -14.90
N LEU A 32 -4.14 8.64 -15.47
CA LEU A 32 -4.29 8.37 -16.90
C LEU A 32 -5.75 8.01 -17.28
N VAL A 33 -6.60 7.71 -16.30
CA VAL A 33 -8.00 7.32 -16.49
C VAL A 33 -8.91 8.53 -16.22
N PRO A 34 -9.55 9.11 -17.24
CA PRO A 34 -10.36 10.33 -17.10
C PRO A 34 -11.51 10.19 -16.07
N SER A 35 -12.16 9.03 -16.01
CA SER A 35 -13.26 8.80 -15.07
C SER A 35 -12.84 8.85 -13.60
N ALA A 36 -11.56 8.58 -13.28
CA ALA A 36 -11.03 8.73 -11.93
C ALA A 36 -10.88 10.22 -11.55
N LEU A 37 -10.47 11.04 -12.51
CA LEU A 37 -10.39 12.50 -12.33
C LEU A 37 -11.78 13.12 -12.14
N GLU A 38 -12.77 12.69 -12.92
CA GLU A 38 -14.18 13.13 -12.77
C GLU A 38 -14.72 12.82 -11.37
N GLN A 39 -14.43 11.63 -10.84
CA GLN A 39 -14.83 11.24 -9.49
C GLN A 39 -14.13 12.08 -8.41
N LEU A 40 -12.85 12.40 -8.56
CA LEU A 40 -12.15 13.29 -7.65
C LEU A 40 -12.77 14.70 -7.66
N VAL A 41 -13.09 15.23 -8.84
CA VAL A 41 -13.75 16.55 -8.98
C VAL A 41 -15.13 16.52 -8.32
N ALA A 42 -15.91 15.48 -8.53
CA ALA A 42 -17.22 15.32 -7.88
C ALA A 42 -17.10 15.27 -6.34
N ALA A 43 -15.97 14.80 -5.81
CA ALA A 43 -15.68 14.81 -4.37
C ALA A 43 -15.16 16.16 -3.85
N GLY A 44 -14.95 17.17 -4.72
CA GLY A 44 -14.47 18.51 -4.36
C GLY A 44 -12.97 18.72 -4.57
N GLY A 45 -12.26 17.77 -5.17
CA GLY A 45 -10.87 17.94 -5.60
C GLY A 45 -10.75 18.65 -6.95
N LYS A 46 -9.55 18.74 -7.48
CA LYS A 46 -9.24 19.33 -8.78
C LYS A 46 -8.56 18.29 -9.67
N ALA A 47 -8.93 18.23 -10.94
CA ALA A 47 -8.22 17.47 -11.95
C ALA A 47 -7.07 18.31 -12.53
N ALA A 48 -5.89 17.71 -12.64
CA ALA A 48 -4.75 18.27 -13.35
C ALA A 48 -4.57 17.55 -14.69
N ALA A 49 -4.11 18.25 -15.71
CA ALA A 49 -3.86 17.68 -17.04
C ALA A 49 -2.57 16.87 -17.11
N SER A 50 -1.68 17.02 -16.12
CA SER A 50 -0.43 16.24 -15.99
C SER A 50 -0.02 16.10 -14.52
N ALA A 51 0.86 15.13 -14.25
CA ALA A 51 1.46 14.99 -12.94
C ALA A 51 2.26 16.24 -12.54
N ARG A 52 2.90 16.90 -13.52
CA ARG A 52 3.64 18.15 -13.31
C ARG A 52 2.72 19.30 -12.91
N GLU A 53 1.58 19.45 -13.56
CA GLU A 53 0.58 20.44 -13.18
C GLU A 53 0.01 20.18 -11.78
N ALA A 54 -0.23 18.90 -11.45
CA ALA A 54 -0.74 18.53 -10.13
C ALA A 54 0.16 19.01 -8.97
N ILE A 55 1.49 18.95 -9.15
CA ILE A 55 2.46 19.33 -8.12
C ILE A 55 2.70 20.86 -8.01
N GLU A 56 2.16 21.68 -8.90
CA GLU A 56 2.39 23.13 -8.88
C GLU A 56 1.89 23.76 -7.58
N GLY A 57 2.83 24.25 -6.78
CA GLY A 57 2.55 24.84 -5.47
C GLY A 57 2.07 23.83 -4.41
N ALA A 58 2.20 22.52 -4.64
CA ALA A 58 1.89 21.51 -3.65
C ALA A 58 2.94 21.50 -2.53
N GLN A 59 2.47 21.39 -1.30
CA GLN A 59 3.29 21.23 -0.10
C GLN A 59 3.54 19.75 0.19
N VAL A 60 2.61 18.90 -0.24
CA VAL A 60 2.68 17.45 -0.09
C VAL A 60 2.34 16.80 -1.44
N VAL A 61 3.14 15.81 -1.83
CA VAL A 61 2.89 14.99 -3.01
C VAL A 61 2.65 13.56 -2.55
N VAL A 62 1.50 13.00 -2.90
CA VAL A 62 1.15 11.61 -2.60
C VAL A 62 1.12 10.83 -3.90
N SER A 63 1.77 9.65 -3.94
CA SER A 63 1.70 8.75 -5.08
C SER A 63 1.18 7.38 -4.68
N MET A 64 0.32 6.79 -5.54
CA MET A 64 -0.25 5.45 -5.36
C MET A 64 -0.31 4.73 -6.71
N LEU A 65 0.79 4.08 -7.07
CA LEU A 65 1.06 3.55 -8.40
C LEU A 65 1.19 2.01 -8.41
N PRO A 66 1.01 1.35 -9.57
CA PRO A 66 0.92 -0.12 -9.61
C PRO A 66 2.23 -0.87 -9.32
N ALA A 67 3.41 -0.31 -9.64
CA ALA A 67 4.67 -1.04 -9.55
C ALA A 67 5.90 -0.12 -9.50
N SER A 68 7.06 -0.67 -9.10
CA SER A 68 8.36 0.02 -8.98
C SER A 68 8.72 0.85 -10.22
N ARG A 69 8.57 0.29 -11.42
CA ARG A 69 8.88 1.00 -12.68
C ARG A 69 8.08 2.30 -12.87
N HIS A 70 6.83 2.32 -12.38
CA HIS A 70 5.99 3.52 -12.50
C HIS A 70 6.42 4.60 -11.49
N VAL A 71 6.82 4.19 -10.29
CA VAL A 71 7.33 5.11 -9.26
C VAL A 71 8.70 5.66 -9.68
N GLU A 72 9.61 4.79 -10.11
CA GLU A 72 10.92 5.23 -10.63
C GLU A 72 10.76 6.16 -11.85
N GLY A 73 9.89 5.81 -12.81
CA GLY A 73 9.62 6.64 -13.97
C GLY A 73 8.95 7.98 -13.62
N LEU A 74 8.07 8.01 -12.61
CA LEU A 74 7.44 9.24 -12.14
C LEU A 74 8.46 10.19 -11.51
N TYR A 75 9.35 9.68 -10.68
CA TYR A 75 10.24 10.51 -9.86
C TYR A 75 11.64 10.69 -10.46
N LEU A 76 12.20 9.66 -11.13
CA LEU A 76 13.60 9.59 -11.55
C LEU A 76 13.83 9.65 -13.08
N GLY A 77 12.77 9.65 -13.90
CA GLY A 77 12.89 9.74 -15.36
C GLY A 77 13.50 11.07 -15.82
N GLU A 78 13.80 11.20 -17.12
CA GLU A 78 14.35 12.44 -17.72
C GLU A 78 13.52 13.68 -17.35
N ASP A 79 12.19 13.51 -17.32
CA ASP A 79 11.23 14.52 -16.85
C ASP A 79 10.70 14.21 -15.44
N GLY A 80 11.51 13.54 -14.60
CA GLY A 80 11.13 13.09 -13.26
C GLY A 80 10.65 14.22 -12.37
N LEU A 81 9.55 13.98 -11.66
CA LEU A 81 8.88 15.02 -10.86
C LEU A 81 9.76 15.62 -9.76
N LEU A 82 10.75 14.88 -9.24
CA LEU A 82 11.62 15.42 -8.20
C LEU A 82 12.32 16.73 -8.61
N ALA A 83 12.67 16.88 -9.89
CA ALA A 83 13.28 18.12 -10.38
C ALA A 83 12.36 19.35 -10.34
N TYR A 84 11.06 19.14 -10.19
CA TYR A 84 10.03 20.19 -10.20
C TYR A 84 9.30 20.36 -8.87
N ILE A 85 9.52 19.45 -7.92
CA ILE A 85 8.97 19.58 -6.56
C ILE A 85 9.78 20.64 -5.82
N THR A 86 9.08 21.55 -5.15
CA THR A 86 9.72 22.63 -4.38
C THR A 86 10.53 22.03 -3.22
N PRO A 87 11.81 22.41 -3.03
CA PRO A 87 12.59 21.99 -1.87
C PRO A 87 11.85 22.29 -0.54
N GLY A 88 11.93 21.36 0.40
CA GLY A 88 11.19 21.41 1.66
C GLY A 88 9.76 20.88 1.59
N SER A 89 9.25 20.51 0.40
CA SER A 89 8.00 19.75 0.27
C SER A 89 8.16 18.32 0.81
N LEU A 90 7.01 17.68 1.10
CA LEU A 90 6.93 16.33 1.59
C LEU A 90 6.40 15.40 0.49
N VAL A 91 7.06 14.28 0.25
CA VAL A 91 6.60 13.21 -0.64
C VAL A 91 6.17 12.00 0.18
N LEU A 92 4.96 11.50 -0.04
CA LEU A 92 4.40 10.28 0.54
C LEU A 92 4.21 9.25 -0.58
N GLU A 93 5.15 8.34 -0.71
CA GLU A 93 5.09 7.27 -1.70
C GLU A 93 4.34 6.08 -1.08
N CYS A 94 3.05 5.90 -1.45
CA CYS A 94 2.13 4.94 -0.84
C CYS A 94 2.00 3.64 -1.63
N SER A 95 2.70 3.49 -2.75
CA SER A 95 2.68 2.28 -3.58
C SER A 95 3.38 1.11 -2.88
N THR A 96 3.06 -0.11 -3.28
CA THR A 96 3.83 -1.29 -2.89
C THR A 96 4.87 -1.60 -3.97
N ILE A 97 6.13 -1.32 -3.67
CA ILE A 97 7.27 -1.40 -4.58
C ILE A 97 8.45 -2.15 -3.93
N ALA A 98 9.48 -2.43 -4.72
CA ALA A 98 10.72 -3.00 -4.20
C ALA A 98 11.38 -2.03 -3.20
N PRO A 99 11.90 -2.51 -2.05
CA PRO A 99 12.61 -1.67 -1.10
C PRO A 99 13.78 -0.90 -1.73
N ASP A 100 14.49 -1.50 -2.67
CA ASP A 100 15.60 -0.84 -3.38
C ASP A 100 15.11 0.29 -4.30
N SER A 101 13.93 0.16 -4.93
CA SER A 101 13.30 1.26 -5.67
C SER A 101 12.95 2.42 -4.75
N ALA A 102 12.38 2.14 -3.57
CA ALA A 102 12.12 3.17 -2.58
C ALA A 102 13.40 3.90 -2.16
N ARG A 103 14.46 3.15 -1.83
CA ARG A 103 15.77 3.73 -1.45
C ARG A 103 16.38 4.62 -2.54
N LYS A 104 16.24 4.22 -3.82
CA LYS A 104 16.69 5.06 -4.95
C LYS A 104 15.95 6.39 -4.99
N VAL A 105 14.62 6.38 -4.83
CA VAL A 105 13.81 7.60 -4.84
C VAL A 105 14.13 8.47 -3.62
N HIS A 106 14.27 7.87 -2.43
CA HIS A 106 14.71 8.58 -1.22
C HIS A 106 16.04 9.31 -1.42
N LYS A 107 17.03 8.61 -1.98
CA LYS A 107 18.35 9.21 -2.24
C LYS A 107 18.24 10.42 -3.17
N ALA A 108 17.53 10.27 -4.29
CA ALA A 108 17.36 11.36 -5.24
C ALA A 108 16.58 12.54 -4.65
N ALA A 109 15.55 12.29 -3.83
CA ALA A 109 14.79 13.31 -3.13
C ALA A 109 15.67 14.09 -2.13
N ALA A 110 16.50 13.39 -1.35
CA ALA A 110 17.41 13.98 -0.38
C ALA A 110 18.44 14.92 -1.03
N GLU A 111 18.98 14.54 -2.20
CA GLU A 111 19.91 15.37 -3.00
C GLU A 111 19.28 16.71 -3.43
N LEU A 112 17.96 16.77 -3.50
CA LEU A 112 17.17 17.96 -3.87
C LEU A 112 16.53 18.66 -2.66
N GLY A 113 16.84 18.24 -1.43
CA GLY A 113 16.28 18.80 -0.21
C GLY A 113 14.76 18.56 -0.06
N ILE A 114 14.26 17.42 -0.59
CA ILE A 114 12.86 17.01 -0.51
C ILE A 114 12.77 15.91 0.54
N ASP A 115 11.86 16.09 1.51
CA ASP A 115 11.55 15.05 2.50
C ASP A 115 10.66 13.98 1.87
N LEU A 116 11.01 12.71 2.04
CA LEU A 116 10.25 11.58 1.50
C LEU A 116 10.01 10.52 2.56
N LEU A 117 8.82 9.92 2.53
CA LEU A 117 8.49 8.67 3.22
C LEU A 117 8.02 7.64 2.20
N ASP A 118 8.55 6.43 2.25
CA ASP A 118 7.86 5.25 1.74
C ASP A 118 6.79 4.87 2.76
N ALA A 119 5.54 4.87 2.32
CA ALA A 119 4.36 4.74 3.18
C ALA A 119 3.32 3.77 2.61
N PRO A 120 3.73 2.53 2.23
CA PRO A 120 2.79 1.54 1.74
C PRO A 120 1.68 1.24 2.76
N VAL A 121 0.53 0.80 2.23
CA VAL A 121 -0.71 0.67 3.00
C VAL A 121 -1.21 -0.76 3.11
N SER A 122 -1.96 -1.03 4.17
CA SER A 122 -2.76 -2.24 4.36
C SER A 122 -4.18 -1.87 4.78
N GLY A 123 -5.19 -2.67 4.37
CA GLY A 123 -6.60 -2.45 4.67
C GLY A 123 -7.52 -2.58 3.44
N GLY A 124 -6.94 -2.71 2.23
CA GLY A 124 -7.67 -2.88 0.98
C GLY A 124 -8.54 -1.66 0.63
N THR A 125 -9.36 -1.81 -0.40
CA THR A 125 -10.24 -0.74 -0.89
C THR A 125 -11.28 -0.29 0.14
N ALA A 126 -11.75 -1.22 0.98
CA ALA A 126 -12.67 -0.89 2.06
C ALA A 126 -12.01 0.02 3.12
N GLY A 127 -10.78 -0.29 3.52
CA GLY A 127 -10.00 0.56 4.43
C GLY A 127 -9.65 1.91 3.82
N ALA A 128 -9.35 1.96 2.53
CA ALA A 128 -9.11 3.20 1.81
C ALA A 128 -10.35 4.09 1.78
N ALA A 129 -11.52 3.54 1.49
CA ALA A 129 -12.79 4.27 1.47
C ALA A 129 -13.19 4.78 2.87
N ALA A 130 -12.97 3.97 3.91
CA ALA A 130 -13.29 4.30 5.28
C ALA A 130 -12.27 5.23 5.98
N GLY A 131 -11.12 5.52 5.36
CA GLY A 131 -10.04 6.28 6.01
C GLY A 131 -9.39 5.53 7.18
N THR A 132 -9.37 4.20 7.12
CA THR A 132 -8.89 3.34 8.22
C THR A 132 -7.66 2.52 7.84
N LEU A 133 -6.93 2.95 6.84
CA LEU A 133 -5.71 2.26 6.40
C LEU A 133 -4.67 2.19 7.52
N THR A 134 -3.85 1.15 7.45
CA THR A 134 -2.61 1.05 8.20
C THR A 134 -1.45 1.44 7.29
N PHE A 135 -0.70 2.46 7.67
CA PHE A 135 0.52 2.91 7.02
C PHE A 135 1.74 2.28 7.69
N MET A 136 2.65 1.77 6.88
CA MET A 136 3.96 1.26 7.29
C MET A 136 5.01 2.22 6.73
N THR A 137 5.59 3.10 7.56
CA THR A 137 6.43 4.18 7.04
C THR A 137 7.91 3.91 7.24
N GLY A 138 8.68 4.19 6.19
CA GLY A 138 10.15 4.24 6.21
C GLY A 138 10.66 5.64 5.87
N GLY A 139 11.74 6.03 6.55
CA GLY A 139 12.35 7.35 6.45
C GLY A 139 12.61 7.97 7.81
N SER A 140 12.95 9.27 7.87
CA SER A 140 13.27 9.91 9.14
C SER A 140 12.05 10.09 10.06
N ALA A 141 12.26 9.99 11.38
CA ALA A 141 11.20 10.26 12.36
C ALA A 141 10.67 11.71 12.25
N ALA A 142 11.53 12.67 11.92
CA ALA A 142 11.13 14.05 11.73
C ALA A 142 10.19 14.22 10.52
N THR A 143 10.50 13.54 9.41
CA THR A 143 9.64 13.52 8.23
C THR A 143 8.29 12.87 8.55
N LEU A 144 8.27 11.78 9.35
CA LEU A 144 7.04 11.15 9.79
C LEU A 144 6.16 12.09 10.63
N GLU A 145 6.73 12.84 11.55
CA GLU A 145 5.94 13.80 12.34
C GLU A 145 5.28 14.86 11.45
N ARG A 146 5.97 15.34 10.42
CA ARG A 146 5.39 16.26 9.43
C ARG A 146 4.26 15.61 8.60
N ALA A 147 4.33 14.31 8.37
CA ALA A 147 3.36 13.55 7.57
C ALA A 147 2.09 13.19 8.34
N ARG A 148 2.11 13.17 9.68
CA ARG A 148 1.06 12.58 10.54
C ARG A 148 -0.34 13.12 10.24
N GLU A 149 -0.50 14.42 10.06
CA GLU A 149 -1.80 15.03 9.77
C GLU A 149 -2.38 14.50 8.46
N VAL A 150 -1.56 14.44 7.40
CA VAL A 150 -1.99 13.98 6.08
C VAL A 150 -2.24 12.47 6.07
N LEU A 151 -1.36 11.68 6.68
CA LEU A 151 -1.55 10.23 6.81
C LEU A 151 -2.78 9.90 7.66
N GLY A 152 -3.03 10.65 8.74
CA GLY A 152 -4.17 10.50 9.64
C GLY A 152 -5.52 10.74 8.98
N ALA A 153 -5.58 11.54 7.91
CA ALA A 153 -6.78 11.74 7.12
C ALA A 153 -7.15 10.51 6.26
N MET A 154 -6.17 9.65 5.96
CA MET A 154 -6.34 8.47 5.09
C MET A 154 -6.29 7.15 5.87
N GLY A 155 -5.77 7.14 7.09
CA GLY A 155 -5.58 5.91 7.86
C GLY A 155 -5.64 6.11 9.37
N LYS A 156 -5.90 5.01 10.05
CA LYS A 156 -6.03 4.98 11.52
C LYS A 156 -4.73 4.63 12.23
N ASN A 157 -3.94 3.75 11.63
CA ASN A 157 -2.70 3.27 12.22
C ASN A 157 -1.51 3.74 11.37
N ILE A 158 -0.50 4.35 12.01
CA ILE A 158 0.69 4.85 11.36
C ILE A 158 1.91 4.34 12.13
N PHE A 159 2.64 3.41 11.54
CA PHE A 159 3.81 2.78 12.14
C PHE A 159 5.09 3.28 11.47
N HIS A 160 6.08 3.65 12.28
CA HIS A 160 7.43 3.91 11.82
C HIS A 160 8.21 2.59 11.80
N ALA A 161 8.47 2.06 10.64
CA ALA A 161 9.18 0.78 10.48
C ALA A 161 10.71 0.92 10.54
N GLY A 162 11.23 2.13 10.33
CA GLY A 162 12.67 2.39 10.35
C GLY A 162 13.12 3.39 9.29
N ALA A 163 14.37 3.26 8.84
CA ALA A 163 14.98 4.10 7.81
C ALA A 163 14.33 3.90 6.42
N GLU A 164 14.88 4.56 5.42
CA GLU A 164 14.39 4.57 4.04
C GLU A 164 14.22 3.14 3.48
N GLY A 165 13.05 2.86 2.92
CA GLY A 165 12.66 1.55 2.40
C GLY A 165 12.17 0.55 3.46
N ALA A 166 12.24 0.88 4.76
CA ALA A 166 11.77 -0.02 5.83
C ALA A 166 10.25 -0.22 5.79
N GLY A 167 9.49 0.78 5.38
CA GLY A 167 8.05 0.65 5.16
C GLY A 167 7.72 -0.41 4.10
N GLN A 168 8.48 -0.41 2.99
CA GLN A 168 8.32 -1.41 1.93
C GLN A 168 8.71 -2.81 2.42
N VAL A 169 9.80 -2.94 3.18
CA VAL A 169 10.17 -4.23 3.80
C VAL A 169 9.05 -4.75 4.70
N ALA A 170 8.52 -3.90 5.58
CA ALA A 170 7.40 -4.26 6.46
C ALA A 170 6.17 -4.70 5.64
N LYS A 171 5.86 -3.98 4.56
CA LYS A 171 4.75 -4.32 3.65
C LYS A 171 4.95 -5.66 2.96
N VAL A 172 6.14 -5.92 2.46
CA VAL A 172 6.49 -7.18 1.78
C VAL A 172 6.36 -8.36 2.75
N CYS A 173 6.89 -8.25 3.97
CA CYS A 173 6.76 -9.27 5.02
C CYS A 173 5.28 -9.52 5.38
N ASN A 174 4.50 -8.44 5.57
CA ASN A 174 3.07 -8.57 5.85
C ASN A 174 2.32 -9.31 4.74
N ASN A 175 2.59 -9.00 3.46
CA ASN A 175 1.87 -9.62 2.35
C ASN A 175 2.32 -11.05 2.10
N GLN A 176 3.59 -11.38 2.36
CA GLN A 176 4.07 -12.77 2.37
C GLN A 176 3.31 -13.59 3.42
N LEU A 177 3.17 -13.08 4.65
CA LEU A 177 2.41 -13.77 5.70
C LEU A 177 0.93 -13.89 5.34
N LEU A 178 0.32 -12.84 4.77
CA LEU A 178 -1.06 -12.85 4.29
C LEU A 178 -1.30 -13.95 3.25
N ALA A 179 -0.37 -14.13 2.30
CA ALA A 179 -0.47 -15.17 1.29
C ALA A 179 -0.47 -16.57 1.91
N VAL A 180 0.42 -16.82 2.89
CA VAL A 180 0.47 -18.09 3.63
C VAL A 180 -0.84 -18.34 4.39
N HIS A 181 -1.38 -17.32 5.06
CA HIS A 181 -2.68 -17.39 5.74
C HIS A 181 -3.81 -17.73 4.78
N MET A 182 -3.86 -17.11 3.61
CA MET A 182 -4.92 -17.34 2.63
C MET A 182 -4.84 -18.75 2.04
N ILE A 183 -3.65 -19.20 1.64
CA ILE A 183 -3.44 -20.55 1.10
C ILE A 183 -3.79 -21.59 2.16
N GLY A 184 -3.21 -21.49 3.36
CA GLY A 184 -3.46 -22.45 4.43
C GLY A 184 -4.93 -22.50 4.85
N THR A 185 -5.61 -21.33 4.91
CA THR A 185 -7.04 -21.28 5.22
C THR A 185 -7.87 -21.95 4.13
N ALA A 186 -7.58 -21.68 2.84
CA ALA A 186 -8.32 -22.28 1.73
C ALA A 186 -8.16 -23.80 1.69
N GLU A 187 -6.95 -24.31 1.87
CA GLU A 187 -6.66 -25.76 1.91
C GLU A 187 -7.32 -26.44 3.11
N ALA A 188 -7.26 -25.83 4.30
CA ALA A 188 -7.88 -26.37 5.51
C ALA A 188 -9.42 -26.40 5.38
N MET A 189 -10.03 -25.36 4.83
CA MET A 189 -11.47 -25.35 4.53
C MET A 189 -11.86 -26.45 3.54
N ALA A 190 -11.11 -26.58 2.43
CA ALA A 190 -11.36 -27.61 1.42
C ALA A 190 -11.24 -29.03 2.01
N LEU A 191 -10.21 -29.28 2.80
CA LEU A 191 -9.99 -30.58 3.45
C LEU A 191 -11.15 -30.94 4.41
N GLY A 192 -11.56 -30.00 5.27
CA GLY A 192 -12.61 -30.26 6.24
C GLY A 192 -13.98 -30.48 5.58
N VAL A 193 -14.33 -29.69 4.56
CA VAL A 193 -15.58 -29.87 3.81
C VAL A 193 -15.58 -31.19 3.04
N ALA A 194 -14.48 -31.57 2.43
CA ALA A 194 -14.33 -32.87 1.77
C ALA A 194 -14.53 -34.06 2.73
N ASN A 195 -14.28 -33.87 4.03
CA ASN A 195 -14.51 -34.85 5.10
C ASN A 195 -15.87 -34.70 5.80
N GLY A 196 -16.80 -33.91 5.24
CA GLY A 196 -18.17 -33.79 5.71
C GLY A 196 -18.42 -32.75 6.78
N LEU A 197 -17.46 -31.89 7.11
CA LEU A 197 -17.68 -30.80 8.06
C LEU A 197 -18.48 -29.65 7.42
N GLN A 198 -19.34 -29.04 8.22
CA GLN A 198 -20.05 -27.84 7.80
C GLN A 198 -19.06 -26.66 7.75
N PRO A 199 -19.00 -25.89 6.63
CA PRO A 199 -18.01 -24.83 6.45
C PRO A 199 -18.00 -23.79 7.56
N ALA A 200 -19.19 -23.33 7.99
CA ALA A 200 -19.32 -22.33 9.05
C ALA A 200 -18.80 -22.84 10.41
N ALA A 201 -19.12 -24.09 10.77
CA ALA A 201 -18.63 -24.71 12.00
C ALA A 201 -17.10 -24.87 11.98
N LEU A 202 -16.53 -25.33 10.86
CA LEU A 202 -15.10 -25.48 10.69
C LEU A 202 -14.37 -24.13 10.80
N ALA A 203 -14.87 -23.10 10.14
CA ALA A 203 -14.31 -21.77 10.20
C ALA A 203 -14.27 -21.22 11.62
N GLU A 204 -15.36 -21.41 12.40
CA GLU A 204 -15.43 -20.96 13.78
C GLU A 204 -14.49 -21.75 14.70
N ILE A 205 -14.35 -23.06 14.52
CA ILE A 205 -13.41 -23.89 15.27
C ILE A 205 -11.97 -23.40 15.01
N MET A 206 -11.58 -23.21 13.74
CA MET A 206 -10.25 -22.74 13.39
C MET A 206 -9.99 -21.34 13.92
N ARG A 207 -10.98 -20.44 13.81
CA ARG A 207 -10.89 -19.04 14.29
C ARG A 207 -10.60 -18.95 15.79
N LEU A 208 -11.19 -19.82 16.59
CA LEU A 208 -11.06 -19.87 18.06
C LEU A 208 -9.95 -20.79 18.55
N SER A 209 -9.25 -21.45 17.62
CA SER A 209 -8.16 -22.38 17.94
C SER A 209 -6.81 -21.83 17.47
N SER A 210 -5.75 -22.62 17.57
CA SER A 210 -4.38 -22.24 17.17
C SER A 210 -4.22 -21.92 15.68
N GLY A 211 -5.19 -22.29 14.82
CA GLY A 211 -5.24 -21.93 13.42
C GLY A 211 -5.79 -20.53 13.13
N GLY A 212 -6.22 -19.79 14.16
CA GLY A 212 -6.80 -18.45 14.03
C GLY A 212 -5.87 -17.48 13.28
N ASN A 213 -6.42 -16.77 12.29
CA ASN A 213 -5.67 -15.83 11.47
C ASN A 213 -6.59 -14.81 10.79
N TRP A 214 -6.01 -13.75 10.22
CA TRP A 214 -6.74 -12.66 9.59
C TRP A 214 -7.68 -13.12 8.46
N SER A 215 -7.26 -14.12 7.65
CA SER A 215 -8.10 -14.62 6.55
C SER A 215 -9.38 -15.28 7.08
N LEU A 216 -9.29 -16.05 8.16
CA LEU A 216 -10.47 -16.61 8.83
C LEU A 216 -11.39 -15.55 9.42
N GLU A 217 -10.82 -14.48 9.97
CA GLU A 217 -11.60 -13.48 10.73
C GLU A 217 -12.22 -12.39 9.87
N LYS A 218 -11.58 -12.02 8.75
CA LYS A 218 -11.91 -10.83 7.96
C LYS A 218 -12.07 -11.07 6.48
N TYR A 219 -11.64 -12.23 5.98
CA TYR A 219 -11.53 -12.43 4.53
C TYR A 219 -11.64 -13.91 4.14
N ASN A 220 -12.56 -14.64 4.77
CA ASN A 220 -12.67 -16.10 4.57
C ASN A 220 -12.89 -16.43 3.08
N PRO A 221 -12.06 -17.33 2.50
CA PRO A 221 -12.15 -17.68 1.09
C PRO A 221 -13.30 -18.63 0.73
N TRP A 222 -14.02 -19.19 1.72
CA TRP A 222 -15.07 -20.15 1.46
C TRP A 222 -16.42 -19.49 1.28
N PRO A 223 -17.16 -19.76 0.18
CA PRO A 223 -18.48 -19.16 -0.06
C PRO A 223 -19.48 -19.49 1.06
N GLY A 224 -20.28 -18.50 1.45
CA GLY A 224 -21.36 -18.67 2.44
C GLY A 224 -20.90 -18.70 3.91
N VAL A 225 -19.60 -18.55 4.19
CA VAL A 225 -19.08 -18.47 5.57
C VAL A 225 -19.08 -17.05 6.10
N MET A 226 -18.82 -16.08 5.25
CA MET A 226 -18.70 -14.67 5.64
C MET A 226 -19.36 -13.77 4.59
N ASP A 227 -20.12 -12.78 5.05
CA ASP A 227 -20.70 -11.74 4.21
C ASP A 227 -19.67 -10.64 3.86
N ASN A 228 -19.92 -9.92 2.77
CA ASN A 228 -19.12 -8.76 2.34
C ASN A 228 -17.64 -9.03 2.02
N VAL A 229 -17.28 -10.28 1.80
CA VAL A 229 -15.96 -10.69 1.30
C VAL A 229 -16.04 -11.11 -0.17
N PRO A 230 -14.94 -11.20 -0.93
CA PRO A 230 -14.97 -11.65 -2.32
C PRO A 230 -15.66 -13.02 -2.50
N ALA A 231 -15.44 -13.97 -1.61
CA ALA A 231 -16.08 -15.29 -1.66
C ALA A 231 -17.62 -15.26 -1.61
N SER A 232 -18.23 -14.18 -1.04
CA SER A 232 -19.69 -14.00 -1.03
C SER A 232 -20.21 -13.33 -2.31
N ARG A 233 -19.35 -12.96 -3.26
CA ARG A 233 -19.66 -12.24 -4.49
C ARG A 233 -18.98 -12.86 -5.70
N ASP A 234 -18.99 -14.16 -5.77
CA ASP A 234 -18.35 -14.91 -6.86
C ASP A 234 -16.87 -14.49 -7.09
N TYR A 235 -16.15 -14.27 -5.99
CA TYR A 235 -14.76 -13.82 -5.94
C TYR A 235 -14.47 -12.48 -6.64
N SER A 236 -15.49 -11.66 -6.84
CA SER A 236 -15.32 -10.34 -7.45
C SER A 236 -14.86 -9.29 -6.43
N GLY A 237 -13.99 -8.39 -6.89
CA GLY A 237 -13.41 -7.31 -6.06
C GLY A 237 -12.36 -7.81 -5.07
N GLY A 238 -12.08 -7.00 -4.08
CA GLY A 238 -11.07 -7.31 -3.06
C GLY A 238 -9.63 -7.12 -3.55
N PHE A 239 -8.70 -7.94 -3.06
CA PHE A 239 -7.29 -7.91 -3.44
C PHE A 239 -7.01 -8.94 -4.54
N ALA A 240 -6.72 -8.47 -5.73
CA ALA A 240 -6.53 -9.32 -6.91
C ALA A 240 -5.32 -10.27 -6.77
N ALA A 241 -5.46 -11.48 -7.29
CA ALA A 241 -4.40 -12.50 -7.25
C ALA A 241 -3.12 -12.04 -7.95
N GLU A 242 -3.23 -11.28 -9.05
CA GLU A 242 -2.10 -10.69 -9.76
C GLU A 242 -1.30 -9.71 -8.88
N LEU A 243 -1.97 -8.93 -8.03
CA LEU A 243 -1.32 -8.02 -7.10
C LEU A 243 -0.62 -8.79 -5.97
N MET A 244 -1.21 -9.87 -5.47
CA MET A 244 -0.56 -10.77 -4.51
C MET A 244 0.67 -11.44 -5.13
N THR A 245 0.57 -11.93 -6.37
CA THR A 245 1.69 -12.52 -7.11
C THR A 245 2.84 -11.52 -7.29
N LYS A 246 2.51 -10.27 -7.63
CA LYS A 246 3.50 -9.18 -7.68
C LYS A 246 4.17 -8.98 -6.33
N ASP A 247 3.40 -8.91 -5.24
CA ASP A 247 3.93 -8.66 -3.90
C ASP A 247 4.81 -9.82 -3.40
N LEU A 248 4.45 -11.08 -3.71
CA LEU A 248 5.30 -12.25 -3.45
C LEU A 248 6.59 -12.22 -4.29
N GLY A 249 6.52 -11.72 -5.53
CA GLY A 249 7.70 -11.48 -6.35
C GLY A 249 8.66 -10.48 -5.70
N LEU A 250 8.14 -9.39 -5.12
CA LEU A 250 8.94 -8.42 -4.36
C LEU A 250 9.58 -9.06 -3.11
N ALA A 251 8.87 -9.98 -2.43
CA ALA A 251 9.43 -10.73 -1.30
C ALA A 251 10.61 -11.60 -1.72
N GLN A 252 10.46 -12.34 -2.82
CA GLN A 252 11.55 -13.18 -3.36
C GLN A 252 12.76 -12.34 -3.82
N GLU A 253 12.51 -11.21 -4.47
CA GLU A 253 13.55 -10.29 -4.89
C GLU A 253 14.31 -9.73 -3.68
N SER A 254 13.60 -9.32 -2.65
CA SER A 254 14.18 -8.83 -1.39
C SER A 254 15.02 -9.89 -0.70
N ALA A 255 14.52 -11.14 -0.57
CA ALA A 255 15.26 -12.25 0.02
C ALA A 255 16.58 -12.53 -0.73
N ARG A 256 16.55 -12.56 -2.06
CA ARG A 256 17.76 -12.76 -2.89
C ARG A 256 18.76 -11.63 -2.76
N SER A 257 18.31 -10.40 -2.56
CA SER A 257 19.20 -9.24 -2.34
C SER A 257 19.87 -9.32 -0.96
N GLU A 258 19.16 -9.78 0.06
CA GLU A 258 19.72 -9.97 1.40
C GLU A 258 20.69 -11.16 1.48
N GLU A 259 20.40 -12.30 0.82
CA GLU A 259 21.35 -13.41 0.70
C GLU A 259 22.70 -12.97 0.10
N ARG A 260 22.67 -12.00 -0.83
CA ARG A 260 23.88 -11.41 -1.40
C ARG A 260 24.61 -10.45 -0.45
N ARG A 261 23.89 -9.83 0.50
CA ARG A 261 24.45 -8.88 1.48
C ARG A 261 25.03 -9.57 2.69
N VAL A 262 24.36 -10.59 3.20
CA VAL A 262 24.69 -11.23 4.48
C VAL A 262 25.73 -12.34 4.31
N GLY A 263 26.01 -12.77 3.08
CA GLY A 263 26.95 -13.87 2.83
C GLY A 263 26.50 -15.21 3.42
N LYS A 264 27.36 -16.22 3.34
CA LYS A 264 27.06 -17.58 3.77
C LYS A 264 26.91 -17.78 5.29
N GLU A 265 27.17 -16.78 6.09
CA GLU A 265 27.19 -16.89 7.56
C GLU A 265 25.80 -16.97 8.19
N CYS A 266 24.78 -16.31 7.60
CA CYS A 266 23.41 -16.38 8.10
C CYS A 266 22.70 -17.73 7.91
N VAL A 267 23.19 -18.57 7.01
CA VAL A 267 22.63 -19.90 6.74
C VAL A 267 23.03 -20.92 7.81
N VAL A 268 24.05 -20.63 8.62
CA VAL A 268 24.57 -21.55 9.64
C VAL A 268 23.86 -21.40 10.99
N GLU A 269 23.29 -20.23 11.28
CA GLU A 269 22.62 -19.96 12.58
C GLU A 269 21.13 -20.32 12.61
N CYS A 270 20.51 -20.63 11.47
CA CYS A 270 19.11 -21.06 11.37
C CYS A 270 18.94 -22.59 11.28
N ARG A 271 19.85 -23.41 11.83
CA ARG A 271 19.70 -24.85 11.97
C ARG A 271 19.49 -25.27 13.40
#